data_18fceb362f7ff8c6df232c9b8f4d628d
#
_entry.id   18fceb362f7ff8c6df232c9b8f4d628d
#
_cell.length_a   1.000
_cell.length_b   1.000
_cell.length_c   1.000
_cell.angle_alpha   90.00
_cell.angle_beta   90.00
_cell.angle_gamma   90.00
#
_symmetry.space_group_name_H-M   'P 1'
#
loop_
_entity.id
_entity.type
_entity.pdbx_description
1 polymer ?
#
loop_
_entity_poly.entity_id
_entity_poly.type
_entity_poly.pdbx_seq_one_letter_code
_entity_poly.pdbx_strand_id
1 'polypeptide(L)'
;ETPPMAHAPRFGSLVLPNEDMTTLLRKAKNLEDCGFDIFAGADHFCDWSDISRPWFEGWISLTAVAMATTKLRVATYVTQIPLRHPAMLARQAQTLDHACNGRLEVGLGTGIHIDPSYGMMGIPNWEGKERVARFKEYVEIVDRLLSNDTSSFEGEFYSIKDAAMRPLPIQSPR
;
A
#
# COMPACT_ATOMS: atom_id res chain seq x y z
N GLU A 1 24.64 -9.05 27.62
CA GLU A 1 23.86 -8.77 26.40
C GLU A 1 22.94 -7.59 26.67
N THR A 2 23.15 -6.48 25.97
CA THR A 2 22.26 -5.31 26.05
C THR A 2 20.92 -5.72 25.39
N PRO A 3 19.77 -5.58 26.06
CA PRO A 3 18.51 -5.87 25.43
C PRO A 3 18.33 -5.00 24.16
N PRO A 4 17.70 -5.52 23.09
CA PRO A 4 17.48 -4.73 21.88
C PRO A 4 16.77 -3.44 22.27
N MET A 5 17.25 -2.31 21.76
CA MET A 5 16.64 -1.00 22.02
C MET A 5 15.18 -1.07 21.58
N ALA A 6 14.27 -0.91 22.53
CA ALA A 6 12.85 -0.80 22.21
C ALA A 6 12.66 0.43 21.34
N HIS A 7 12.18 0.25 20.11
CA HIS A 7 11.79 1.37 19.26
C HIS A 7 10.67 2.14 19.96
N ALA A 8 10.76 3.46 19.97
CA ALA A 8 9.67 4.29 20.48
C ALA A 8 8.36 3.97 19.70
N PRO A 9 7.21 3.91 20.40
CA PRO A 9 5.94 3.71 19.72
C PRO A 9 5.69 4.82 18.71
N ARG A 10 5.13 4.46 17.56
CA ARG A 10 4.70 5.41 16.51
C ARG A 10 3.17 5.46 16.49
N PHE A 11 2.63 6.65 16.30
CA PHE A 11 1.19 6.89 16.27
C PHE A 11 0.75 7.18 14.84
N GLY A 12 -0.18 6.38 14.34
CA GLY A 12 -0.78 6.56 13.02
C GLY A 12 -2.28 6.82 13.09
N SER A 13 -2.81 7.50 12.09
CA SER A 13 -4.24 7.66 11.89
C SER A 13 -4.65 7.07 10.56
N LEU A 14 -5.68 6.20 10.58
CA LEU A 14 -6.34 5.75 9.36
C LEU A 14 -7.32 6.82 8.90
N VAL A 15 -7.15 7.31 7.68
CA VAL A 15 -8.02 8.31 7.05
C VAL A 15 -8.58 7.72 5.76
N LEU A 16 -9.89 7.64 5.67
CA LEU A 16 -10.58 7.12 4.49
C LEU A 16 -10.60 8.18 3.39
N PRO A 17 -10.39 7.82 2.12
CA PRO A 17 -10.40 8.74 0.99
C PRO A 17 -11.83 8.99 0.48
N ASN A 18 -12.76 9.32 1.39
CA ASN A 18 -14.18 9.47 1.15
C ASN A 18 -14.69 10.92 1.25
N GLU A 19 -13.79 11.87 1.19
CA GLU A 19 -14.05 13.30 1.15
C GLU A 19 -13.29 13.93 -0.02
N ASP A 20 -13.57 15.21 -0.34
CA ASP A 20 -12.82 15.90 -1.38
C ASP A 20 -11.31 15.96 -1.09
N MET A 21 -10.51 16.04 -2.13
CA MET A 21 -9.05 16.00 -2.02
C MET A 21 -8.47 17.15 -1.18
N THR A 22 -9.08 18.32 -1.22
CA THR A 22 -8.64 19.48 -0.40
C THR A 22 -8.80 19.18 1.08
N THR A 23 -9.92 18.59 1.47
CA THR A 23 -10.18 18.17 2.84
C THR A 23 -9.23 17.05 3.27
N LEU A 24 -8.96 16.06 2.41
CA LEU A 24 -8.01 14.99 2.69
C LEU A 24 -6.60 15.55 2.96
N LEU A 25 -6.11 16.45 2.10
CA LEU A 25 -4.79 17.05 2.26
C LEU A 25 -4.71 17.94 3.50
N ARG A 26 -5.77 18.66 3.84
CA ARG A 26 -5.85 19.46 5.08
C ARG A 26 -5.78 18.54 6.32
N LYS A 27 -6.48 17.39 6.32
CA LYS A 27 -6.37 16.39 7.40
C LYS A 27 -4.95 15.87 7.54
N ALA A 28 -4.28 15.57 6.43
CA ALA A 28 -2.89 15.09 6.46
C ALA A 28 -1.93 16.13 7.07
N LYS A 29 -2.07 17.40 6.70
CA LYS A 29 -1.29 18.48 7.31
C LYS A 29 -1.57 18.64 8.79
N ASN A 30 -2.82 18.59 9.20
CA ASN A 30 -3.19 18.67 10.61
C ASN A 30 -2.58 17.52 11.42
N LEU A 31 -2.56 16.28 10.88
CA LEU A 31 -1.89 15.15 11.54
C LEU A 31 -0.38 15.40 11.68
N GLU A 32 0.27 15.92 10.64
CA GLU A 32 1.69 16.28 10.69
C GLU A 32 1.97 17.35 11.76
N ASP A 33 1.16 18.40 11.79
CA ASP A 33 1.27 19.51 12.74
C ASP A 33 0.99 19.06 14.20
N CYS A 34 0.11 18.08 14.38
CA CYS A 34 -0.17 17.45 15.69
C CYS A 34 0.91 16.46 16.14
N GLY A 35 1.91 16.16 15.30
CA GLY A 35 3.02 15.26 15.63
C GLY A 35 2.69 13.77 15.48
N PHE A 36 1.70 13.41 14.66
CA PHE A 36 1.51 12.01 14.26
C PHE A 36 2.66 11.55 13.38
N ASP A 37 3.00 10.25 13.49
CA ASP A 37 4.07 9.65 12.72
C ASP A 37 3.60 9.15 11.35
N ILE A 38 2.35 8.67 11.26
CA ILE A 38 1.85 7.94 10.09
C ILE A 38 0.45 8.41 9.69
N PHE A 39 0.29 8.74 8.40
CA PHE A 39 -1.00 8.80 7.72
C PHE A 39 -1.23 7.46 7.01
N ALA A 40 -2.26 6.73 7.40
CA ALA A 40 -2.62 5.47 6.77
C ALA A 40 -3.87 5.65 5.90
N GLY A 41 -3.81 5.15 4.67
CA GLY A 41 -4.92 5.16 3.71
C GLY A 41 -5.44 3.75 3.45
N ALA A 42 -6.76 3.63 3.24
CA ALA A 42 -7.39 2.39 2.80
C ALA A 42 -7.34 2.25 1.27
N ASP A 43 -7.28 1.01 0.80
CA ASP A 43 -7.20 0.67 -0.63
C ASP A 43 -8.38 -0.24 -1.02
N HIS A 44 -9.47 0.39 -1.47
CA HIS A 44 -10.69 -0.22 -1.97
C HIS A 44 -11.11 0.47 -3.27
N PHE A 45 -11.95 -0.17 -4.07
CA PHE A 45 -12.55 0.45 -5.26
C PHE A 45 -13.71 1.40 -4.89
N CYS A 46 -14.39 1.14 -3.79
CA CYS A 46 -15.48 1.94 -3.26
C CYS A 46 -15.49 1.91 -1.73
N ASP A 47 -16.29 2.75 -1.09
CA ASP A 47 -16.62 2.55 0.32
C ASP A 47 -17.49 1.30 0.46
N TRP A 48 -16.89 0.18 0.87
CA TRP A 48 -17.58 -1.11 0.96
C TRP A 48 -18.68 -1.15 2.04
N SER A 49 -18.67 -0.20 2.97
CA SER A 49 -19.69 -0.06 4.00
C SER A 49 -20.92 0.74 3.53
N ASP A 50 -20.71 1.65 2.57
CA ASP A 50 -21.76 2.46 1.96
C ASP A 50 -21.33 2.95 0.56
N ILE A 51 -21.70 2.20 -0.46
CA ILE A 51 -21.31 2.47 -1.86
C ILE A 51 -21.82 3.79 -2.43
N SER A 52 -22.73 4.48 -1.70
CA SER A 52 -23.21 5.81 -2.11
C SER A 52 -22.26 6.95 -1.75
N ARG A 53 -21.26 6.67 -0.90
CA ARG A 53 -20.25 7.65 -0.50
C ARG A 53 -19.20 7.87 -1.56
N PRO A 54 -18.65 9.09 -1.67
CA PRO A 54 -17.46 9.33 -2.47
C PRO A 54 -16.31 8.40 -2.04
N TRP A 55 -15.49 8.00 -3.00
CA TRP A 55 -14.28 7.22 -2.73
C TRP A 55 -13.23 7.54 -3.78
N PHE A 56 -12.02 7.85 -3.33
CA PHE A 56 -10.87 8.09 -4.21
C PHE A 56 -9.90 6.91 -4.16
N GLU A 57 -9.15 6.71 -5.23
CA GLU A 57 -8.18 5.64 -5.34
C GLU A 57 -7.06 5.82 -4.30
N GLY A 58 -6.73 4.73 -3.58
CA GLY A 58 -5.89 4.78 -2.39
C GLY A 58 -4.46 5.22 -2.65
N TRP A 59 -3.79 4.68 -3.68
CA TRP A 59 -2.38 4.98 -3.98
C TRP A 59 -2.17 6.38 -4.53
N ILE A 60 -3.11 6.85 -5.37
CA ILE A 60 -3.08 8.23 -5.87
C ILE A 60 -3.33 9.21 -4.73
N SER A 61 -4.29 8.93 -3.86
CA SER A 61 -4.55 9.73 -2.66
C SER A 61 -3.35 9.80 -1.72
N LEU A 62 -2.69 8.66 -1.45
CA LEU A 62 -1.47 8.61 -0.66
C LEU A 62 -0.32 9.37 -1.30
N THR A 63 -0.18 9.32 -2.62
CA THR A 63 0.83 10.10 -3.34
C THR A 63 0.59 11.61 -3.14
N ALA A 64 -0.66 12.07 -3.26
CA ALA A 64 -1.01 13.47 -3.03
C ALA A 64 -0.70 13.90 -1.58
N VAL A 65 -1.02 13.06 -0.59
CA VAL A 65 -0.68 13.30 0.82
C VAL A 65 0.84 13.37 1.02
N ALA A 66 1.57 12.42 0.45
CA ALA A 66 3.03 12.38 0.55
C ALA A 66 3.71 13.63 -0.01
N MET A 67 3.18 14.17 -1.12
CA MET A 67 3.68 15.41 -1.74
C MET A 67 3.27 16.67 -0.98
N ALA A 68 2.19 16.62 -0.20
CA ALA A 68 1.70 17.75 0.59
C ALA A 68 2.29 17.82 2.01
N THR A 69 3.01 16.79 2.45
CA THR A 69 3.61 16.67 3.78
C THR A 69 5.13 16.47 3.69
N THR A 70 5.85 16.73 4.77
CA THR A 70 7.33 16.70 4.77
C THR A 70 7.93 15.65 5.71
N LYS A 71 7.27 15.35 6.83
CA LYS A 71 7.74 14.43 7.87
C LYS A 71 6.86 13.21 8.04
N LEU A 72 5.55 13.39 7.82
CA LEU A 72 4.54 12.35 8.00
C LEU A 72 4.82 11.17 7.07
N ARG A 73 4.97 9.97 7.62
CA ARG A 73 5.04 8.75 6.82
C ARG A 73 3.67 8.46 6.22
N VAL A 74 3.65 7.89 5.04
CA VAL A 74 2.42 7.47 4.37
C VAL A 74 2.36 5.96 4.31
N ALA A 75 1.24 5.37 4.67
CA ALA A 75 1.07 3.93 4.74
C ALA A 75 -0.20 3.47 4.03
N THR A 76 -0.15 2.30 3.41
CA THR A 76 -1.39 1.59 3.06
C THR A 76 -1.85 0.74 4.23
N TYR A 77 -3.12 0.85 4.61
CA TYR A 77 -3.69 0.02 5.68
C TYR A 77 -5.06 -0.53 5.30
N VAL A 78 -5.05 -1.53 4.45
CA VAL A 78 -3.94 -2.18 3.77
C VAL A 78 -4.20 -2.20 2.27
N THR A 79 -3.16 -2.38 1.45
CA THR A 79 -3.33 -2.70 0.03
C THR A 79 -3.88 -4.10 -0.13
N GLN A 80 -4.98 -4.23 -0.86
CA GLN A 80 -5.59 -5.52 -1.16
C GLN A 80 -4.97 -6.16 -2.41
N ILE A 81 -4.45 -7.38 -2.27
CA ILE A 81 -3.79 -8.08 -3.39
C ILE A 81 -4.70 -8.36 -4.60
N PRO A 82 -6.05 -8.54 -4.47
CA PRO A 82 -6.89 -8.75 -5.65
C PRO A 82 -6.96 -7.54 -6.61
N LEU A 83 -6.72 -6.32 -6.10
CA LEU A 83 -6.94 -5.10 -6.88
C LEU A 83 -5.85 -4.81 -7.92
N ARG A 84 -4.66 -5.42 -7.80
CA ARG A 84 -3.55 -5.19 -8.75
C ARG A 84 -2.54 -6.32 -8.78
N HIS A 85 -1.82 -6.43 -9.89
CA HIS A 85 -0.74 -7.40 -10.05
C HIS A 85 0.46 -7.02 -9.13
N PRO A 86 1.17 -8.01 -8.51
CA PRO A 86 2.28 -7.74 -7.59
C PRO A 86 3.41 -6.91 -8.21
N ALA A 87 3.73 -7.12 -9.47
CA ALA A 87 4.76 -6.32 -10.14
C ALA A 87 4.35 -4.84 -10.31
N MET A 88 3.06 -4.56 -10.54
CA MET A 88 2.57 -3.19 -10.58
C MET A 88 2.61 -2.55 -9.19
N LEU A 89 2.24 -3.29 -8.15
CA LEU A 89 2.36 -2.80 -6.79
C LEU A 89 3.82 -2.45 -6.44
N ALA A 90 4.76 -3.34 -6.73
CA ALA A 90 6.17 -3.07 -6.48
C ALA A 90 6.65 -1.80 -7.21
N ARG A 91 6.21 -1.58 -8.46
CA ARG A 91 6.54 -0.37 -9.22
C ARG A 91 5.91 0.89 -8.60
N GLN A 92 4.65 0.81 -8.16
CA GLN A 92 3.99 1.92 -7.47
C GLN A 92 4.70 2.25 -6.15
N ALA A 93 5.02 1.22 -5.36
CA ALA A 93 5.73 1.38 -4.09
C ALA A 93 7.12 2.02 -4.29
N GLN A 94 7.90 1.52 -5.23
CA GLN A 94 9.21 2.08 -5.57
C GLN A 94 9.10 3.55 -6.00
N THR A 95 8.11 3.87 -6.83
CA THR A 95 7.91 5.24 -7.33
C THR A 95 7.52 6.20 -6.20
N LEU A 96 6.58 5.77 -5.34
CA LEU A 96 6.14 6.58 -4.20
C LEU A 96 7.25 6.72 -3.13
N ASP A 97 8.05 5.68 -2.92
CA ASP A 97 9.20 5.73 -2.03
C ASP A 97 10.18 6.85 -2.44
N HIS A 98 10.50 6.93 -3.73
CA HIS A 98 11.30 8.04 -4.26
C HIS A 98 10.60 9.40 -4.14
N ALA A 99 9.32 9.48 -4.50
CA ALA A 99 8.56 10.72 -4.46
C ALA A 99 8.44 11.29 -3.04
N CYS A 100 8.32 10.44 -2.03
CA CYS A 100 8.19 10.85 -0.63
C CYS A 100 9.51 10.79 0.17
N ASN A 101 10.64 10.59 -0.49
CA ASN A 101 11.97 10.51 0.14
C ASN A 101 12.01 9.47 1.29
N GLY A 102 11.59 8.23 0.99
CA GLY A 102 11.67 7.09 1.92
C GLY A 102 10.67 7.10 3.08
N ARG A 103 9.53 7.79 2.94
CA ARG A 103 8.48 7.85 3.97
C ARG A 103 7.33 6.86 3.75
N LEU A 104 7.43 5.95 2.77
CA LEU A 104 6.40 4.96 2.48
C LEU A 104 6.47 3.77 3.43
N GLU A 105 5.32 3.27 3.85
CA GLU A 105 5.13 1.97 4.49
C GLU A 105 4.02 1.20 3.75
N VAL A 106 4.31 -0.03 3.32
CA VAL A 106 3.36 -0.83 2.55
C VAL A 106 2.77 -1.93 3.41
N GLY A 107 1.53 -1.74 3.83
CA GLY A 107 0.74 -2.80 4.44
C GLY A 107 -0.01 -3.59 3.37
N LEU A 108 0.09 -4.92 3.42
CA LEU A 108 -0.55 -5.83 2.47
C LEU A 108 -1.65 -6.65 3.14
N GLY A 109 -2.74 -6.85 2.45
CA GLY A 109 -3.84 -7.68 2.89
C GLY A 109 -4.37 -8.61 1.79
N THR A 110 -4.91 -9.75 2.20
CA THR A 110 -5.49 -10.74 1.28
C THR A 110 -6.78 -10.27 0.60
N GLY A 111 -7.32 -9.15 1.05
CA GLY A 111 -8.68 -8.73 0.72
C GLY A 111 -9.74 -9.46 1.56
N ILE A 112 -10.97 -9.00 1.50
CA ILE A 112 -12.10 -9.50 2.29
C ILE A 112 -13.24 -9.92 1.35
N HIS A 113 -13.79 -11.12 1.55
CA HIS A 113 -14.76 -11.72 0.61
C HIS A 113 -16.08 -10.95 0.48
N ILE A 114 -16.43 -10.14 1.47
CA ILE A 114 -17.66 -9.32 1.46
C ILE A 114 -17.50 -7.98 0.73
N ASP A 115 -16.28 -7.64 0.25
CA ASP A 115 -16.04 -6.38 -0.46
C ASP A 115 -16.72 -6.41 -1.84
N PRO A 116 -17.68 -5.51 -2.12
CA PRO A 116 -18.36 -5.46 -3.39
C PRO A 116 -17.46 -5.04 -4.55
N SER A 117 -16.29 -4.50 -4.26
CA SER A 117 -15.32 -4.03 -5.25
C SER A 117 -14.99 -5.09 -6.30
N TYR A 118 -14.89 -6.36 -5.90
CA TYR A 118 -14.51 -7.44 -6.83
C TYR A 118 -15.57 -7.65 -7.90
N GLY A 119 -16.84 -7.72 -7.51
CA GLY A 119 -17.95 -7.82 -8.46
C GLY A 119 -18.07 -6.58 -9.35
N MET A 120 -17.90 -5.39 -8.79
CA MET A 120 -17.92 -4.12 -9.54
C MET A 120 -16.81 -4.04 -10.58
N MET A 121 -15.63 -4.56 -10.26
CA MET A 121 -14.45 -4.58 -11.15
C MET A 121 -14.42 -5.78 -12.09
N GLY A 122 -15.33 -6.75 -11.94
CA GLY A 122 -15.32 -7.99 -12.72
C GLY A 122 -14.11 -8.89 -12.44
N ILE A 123 -13.53 -8.79 -11.24
CA ILE A 123 -12.39 -9.62 -10.83
C ILE A 123 -12.84 -10.76 -9.91
N PRO A 124 -12.10 -11.91 -9.89
CA PRO A 124 -12.46 -13.06 -9.08
C PRO A 124 -12.46 -12.75 -7.58
N ASN A 125 -13.47 -13.23 -6.89
CA ASN A 125 -13.55 -13.20 -5.43
C ASN A 125 -13.08 -14.55 -4.88
N TRP A 126 -11.79 -14.66 -4.60
CA TRP A 126 -11.15 -15.93 -4.23
C TRP A 126 -11.63 -16.48 -2.90
N GLU A 127 -11.65 -17.79 -2.76
CA GLU A 127 -11.90 -18.48 -1.50
C GLU A 127 -10.74 -18.30 -0.50
N GLY A 128 -11.01 -18.50 0.80
CA GLY A 128 -10.05 -18.17 1.87
C GLY A 128 -8.68 -18.85 1.75
N LYS A 129 -8.65 -20.14 1.38
CA LYS A 129 -7.38 -20.89 1.19
C LYS A 129 -6.59 -20.36 -0.01
N GLU A 130 -7.27 -20.08 -1.11
CA GLU A 130 -6.66 -19.52 -2.31
C GLU A 130 -6.10 -18.11 -2.04
N ARG A 131 -6.84 -17.26 -1.29
CA ARG A 131 -6.35 -15.94 -0.89
C ARG A 131 -5.01 -16.01 -0.16
N VAL A 132 -4.87 -16.95 0.77
CA VAL A 132 -3.64 -17.15 1.53
C VAL A 132 -2.51 -17.67 0.64
N ALA A 133 -2.80 -18.60 -0.27
CA ALA A 133 -1.80 -19.12 -1.19
C ALA A 133 -1.29 -18.01 -2.15
N ARG A 134 -2.20 -17.25 -2.76
CA ARG A 134 -1.86 -16.09 -3.58
C ARG A 134 -1.09 -15.02 -2.81
N PHE A 135 -1.45 -14.77 -1.55
CA PHE A 135 -0.76 -13.79 -0.72
C PHE A 135 0.72 -14.12 -0.50
N LYS A 136 1.03 -15.40 -0.31
CA LYS A 136 2.43 -15.85 -0.15
C LYS A 136 3.26 -15.54 -1.39
N GLU A 137 2.79 -15.92 -2.57
CA GLU A 137 3.48 -15.63 -3.84
C GLU A 137 3.56 -14.12 -4.09
N TYR A 138 2.49 -13.41 -3.78
CA TYR A 138 2.40 -11.96 -3.96
C TYR A 138 3.47 -11.23 -3.14
N VAL A 139 3.59 -11.55 -1.86
CA VAL A 139 4.59 -10.95 -0.96
C VAL A 139 6.00 -11.27 -1.44
N GLU A 140 6.24 -12.53 -1.85
CA GLU A 140 7.55 -12.95 -2.36
C GLU A 140 7.95 -12.19 -3.62
N ILE A 141 7.01 -12.01 -4.56
CA ILE A 141 7.27 -11.23 -5.79
C ILE A 141 7.57 -9.77 -5.48
N VAL A 142 6.76 -9.14 -4.61
CA VAL A 142 6.98 -7.76 -4.22
C VAL A 142 8.34 -7.59 -3.54
N ASP A 143 8.69 -8.48 -2.61
CA ASP A 143 9.98 -8.46 -1.93
C ASP A 143 11.16 -8.61 -2.90
N ARG A 144 11.10 -9.59 -3.81
CA ARG A 144 12.12 -9.79 -4.83
C ARG A 144 12.32 -8.56 -5.71
N LEU A 145 11.21 -7.97 -6.19
CA LEU A 145 11.24 -6.80 -7.07
C LEU A 145 11.80 -5.56 -6.38
N LEU A 146 11.47 -5.35 -5.11
CA LEU A 146 11.98 -4.20 -4.35
C LEU A 146 13.43 -4.40 -3.86
N SER A 147 13.96 -5.63 -3.95
CA SER A 147 15.31 -5.98 -3.47
C SER A 147 16.37 -6.06 -4.58
N ASN A 148 15.95 -6.32 -5.82
CA ASN A 148 16.86 -6.67 -6.90
C ASN A 148 16.61 -5.83 -8.15
N ASP A 149 17.65 -5.51 -8.87
CA ASP A 149 17.56 -4.80 -10.15
C ASP A 149 16.73 -5.55 -11.21
N THR A 150 16.75 -6.88 -11.15
CA THR A 150 16.01 -7.76 -12.04
C THR A 150 15.57 -9.01 -11.28
N SER A 151 14.33 -9.44 -11.48
CA SER A 151 13.77 -10.61 -10.82
C SER A 151 12.91 -11.45 -11.76
N SER A 152 12.95 -12.77 -11.53
CA SER A 152 12.04 -13.74 -12.13
C SER A 152 11.39 -14.58 -11.03
N PHE A 153 10.15 -15.00 -11.23
CA PHE A 153 9.40 -15.85 -10.32
C PHE A 153 8.42 -16.69 -11.13
N GLU A 154 8.29 -17.95 -10.79
CA GLU A 154 7.31 -18.87 -11.37
C GLU A 154 6.56 -19.53 -10.23
N GLY A 155 5.27 -19.28 -10.10
CA GLY A 155 4.40 -19.82 -9.06
C GLY A 155 3.15 -20.46 -9.65
N GLU A 156 2.24 -20.84 -8.78
CA GLU A 156 0.94 -21.40 -9.17
C GLU A 156 0.00 -20.30 -9.70
N PHE A 157 0.08 -19.09 -9.12
CA PHE A 157 -0.87 -18.00 -9.37
C PHE A 157 -0.26 -16.82 -10.11
N TYR A 158 1.04 -16.62 -9.94
CA TYR A 158 1.75 -15.50 -10.56
C TYR A 158 3.05 -15.94 -11.19
N SER A 159 3.40 -15.29 -12.29
CA SER A 159 4.73 -15.41 -12.88
C SER A 159 5.24 -14.05 -13.32
N ILE A 160 6.55 -13.83 -13.18
CA ILE A 160 7.27 -12.68 -13.73
C ILE A 160 8.58 -13.17 -14.34
N LYS A 161 9.01 -12.54 -15.43
CA LYS A 161 10.23 -12.92 -16.13
C LYS A 161 11.09 -11.68 -16.40
N ASP A 162 12.32 -11.73 -15.94
CA ASP A 162 13.34 -10.69 -16.16
C ASP A 162 12.82 -9.28 -15.88
N ALA A 163 11.96 -9.15 -14.86
CA ALA A 163 11.31 -7.91 -14.50
C ALA A 163 12.32 -6.93 -13.90
N ALA A 164 12.59 -5.84 -14.63
CA ALA A 164 13.54 -4.82 -14.23
C ALA A 164 12.93 -3.80 -13.27
N MET A 165 13.66 -3.46 -12.18
CA MET A 165 13.18 -2.58 -11.09
C MET A 165 14.16 -1.45 -10.76
N ARG A 166 14.84 -0.89 -11.75
CA ARG A 166 15.69 0.28 -11.51
C ARG A 166 14.90 1.60 -11.58
N PRO A 167 15.27 2.61 -10.74
CA PRO A 167 16.14 2.49 -9.56
C PRO A 167 15.48 1.65 -8.46
N LEU A 168 16.27 1.08 -7.54
CA LEU A 168 15.73 0.42 -6.34
C LEU A 168 15.16 1.46 -5.36
N PRO A 169 14.29 1.07 -4.39
CA PRO A 169 13.84 1.97 -3.33
C PRO A 169 15.00 2.66 -2.61
N ILE A 170 14.74 3.86 -2.10
CA ILE A 170 15.76 4.61 -1.35
C ILE A 170 15.82 4.23 0.13
N GLN A 171 14.76 3.63 0.67
CA GLN A 171 14.75 3.13 2.04
C GLN A 171 15.71 1.96 2.22
N SER A 172 16.52 1.97 3.31
CA SER A 172 17.38 0.88 3.73
C SER A 172 17.49 0.90 5.25
N PRO A 173 17.11 -0.18 5.96
CA PRO A 173 16.37 -1.35 5.45
C PRO A 173 14.95 -0.99 5.01
N ARG A 174 14.35 -1.88 4.23
CA ARG A 174 12.96 -1.78 3.76
C ARG A 174 11.99 -2.23 4.83
#